data_3a70783be19b6aa0f2c1a46d8097bba1
#
_entry.id   3a70783be19b6aa0f2c1a46d8097bba1
#
_cell.length_a   1.000
_cell.length_b   1.000
_cell.length_c   1.000
_cell.angle_alpha   90.00
_cell.angle_beta   90.00
_cell.angle_gamma   90.00
#
_symmetry.space_group_name_H-M   'P 1'
#
loop_
_entity.id
_entity.type
_entity.pdbx_description
1 polymer ?
#
loop_
_entity_poly.entity_id
_entity_poly.type
_entity_poly.pdbx_seq_one_letter_code
_entity_poly.pdbx_strand_id
1 'polypeptide(L)'
;DRGLWIVSDECVQDNGADWPKLVWVVDSRNEANPVPIGTFPAPPYDAFAKRGGRFGAHNLHENLPVSCSFRSETLFIGTFFNAGVRVYDTSNPYQVQEVAYYVPAAPALSPQGAVQLNDVYVDDRKLVYTVDRFSGGLYILEMNV
;
A
#
# COMPACT_ATOMS: atom_id res chain seq x y z
N ASP A 1 -14.74 -15.07 1.67
CA ASP A 1 -14.52 -14.28 2.88
C ASP A 1 -13.69 -15.08 3.88
N ARG A 2 -12.46 -14.63 4.16
CA ARG A 2 -11.49 -15.35 5.01
C ARG A 2 -11.57 -14.94 6.48
N GLY A 3 -12.47 -14.02 6.84
CA GLY A 3 -12.53 -13.47 8.20
C GLY A 3 -11.26 -12.74 8.61
N LEU A 4 -10.62 -12.06 7.66
CA LEU A 4 -9.42 -11.26 7.88
C LEU A 4 -9.70 -9.79 7.61
N TRP A 5 -9.19 -8.91 8.47
CA TRP A 5 -9.09 -7.49 8.20
C TRP A 5 -7.64 -7.13 7.84
N ILE A 6 -7.50 -6.27 6.87
CA ILE A 6 -6.22 -5.65 6.53
C ILE A 6 -6.29 -4.20 6.97
N VAL A 7 -5.41 -3.81 7.89
CA VAL A 7 -5.45 -2.51 8.55
C VAL A 7 -4.13 -1.79 8.30
N SER A 8 -4.20 -0.63 7.65
CA SER A 8 -3.05 0.24 7.42
C SER A 8 -2.88 1.22 8.56
N ASP A 9 -1.69 1.29 9.13
CA ASP A 9 -1.30 2.32 10.10
C ASP A 9 -0.59 3.45 9.33
N GLU A 10 -1.28 4.58 9.16
CA GLU A 10 -0.79 5.67 8.32
C GLU A 10 0.48 6.32 8.86
N CYS A 11 1.49 6.47 8.00
CA CYS A 11 2.63 7.34 8.25
C CYS A 11 2.22 8.82 8.11
N VAL A 12 2.45 9.62 9.15
CA VAL A 12 2.09 11.05 9.16
C VAL A 12 3.30 11.99 9.27
N GLN A 13 4.48 11.47 9.59
CA GLN A 13 5.71 12.24 9.72
C GLN A 13 6.62 12.06 8.50
N ASP A 14 7.38 13.10 8.17
CA ASP A 14 8.37 13.03 7.10
C ASP A 14 9.62 12.26 7.54
N ASN A 15 10.37 11.77 6.55
CA ASN A 15 11.67 11.10 6.72
C ASN A 15 11.64 9.88 7.65
N GLY A 16 10.50 9.20 7.76
CA GLY A 16 10.33 8.02 8.60
C GLY A 16 10.42 8.29 10.10
N ALA A 17 10.11 9.52 10.54
CA ALA A 17 10.23 9.90 11.95
C ALA A 17 9.23 9.18 12.87
N ASP A 18 8.15 8.65 12.34
CA ASP A 18 7.15 7.83 13.05
C ASP A 18 7.20 6.34 12.69
N TRP A 19 8.31 5.88 12.12
CA TRP A 19 8.55 4.46 11.83
C TRP A 19 8.58 3.60 13.11
N PRO A 20 8.06 2.33 13.06
CA PRO A 20 7.41 1.68 11.93
C PRO A 20 5.91 2.00 11.85
N LYS A 21 5.43 2.17 10.61
CA LYS A 21 4.01 2.27 10.28
C LYS A 21 3.69 1.13 9.33
N LEU A 22 2.93 0.14 9.81
CA LEU A 22 2.78 -1.16 9.19
C LEU A 22 1.37 -1.37 8.64
N VAL A 23 1.23 -2.32 7.73
CA VAL A 23 -0.06 -2.90 7.37
C VAL A 23 -0.20 -4.20 8.14
N TRP A 24 -1.30 -4.36 8.86
CA TRP A 24 -1.58 -5.47 9.76
C TRP A 24 -2.57 -6.43 9.14
N VAL A 25 -2.36 -7.73 9.39
CA VAL A 25 -3.35 -8.78 9.17
C VAL A 25 -3.98 -9.13 10.52
N VAL A 26 -5.28 -8.95 10.62
CA VAL A 26 -6.05 -9.20 11.84
C VAL A 26 -7.06 -10.32 11.59
N ASP A 27 -6.99 -11.37 12.38
CA ASP A 27 -8.02 -12.43 12.41
C ASP A 27 -9.27 -11.88 13.12
N SER A 28 -10.35 -11.75 12.38
CA SER A 28 -11.64 -11.24 12.85
C SER A 28 -12.74 -12.30 12.89
N ARG A 29 -12.38 -13.60 12.75
CA ARG A 29 -13.36 -14.69 12.83
C ARG A 29 -14.11 -14.74 14.15
N ASN A 30 -13.49 -14.27 15.22
CA ASN A 30 -14.15 -13.93 16.46
C ASN A 30 -14.22 -12.40 16.60
N GLU A 31 -15.35 -11.82 16.18
CA GLU A 31 -15.54 -10.36 16.18
C GLU A 31 -15.44 -9.71 17.58
N ALA A 32 -15.72 -10.47 18.64
CA ALA A 32 -15.57 -10.00 20.02
C ALA A 32 -14.12 -9.96 20.49
N ASN A 33 -13.21 -10.61 19.76
CA ASN A 33 -11.79 -10.67 20.12
C ASN A 33 -10.92 -10.77 18.84
N PRO A 34 -10.82 -9.70 18.03
CA PRO A 34 -9.93 -9.69 16.87
C PRO A 34 -8.46 -9.73 17.30
N VAL A 35 -7.65 -10.53 16.61
CA VAL A 35 -6.24 -10.78 16.96
C VAL A 35 -5.33 -10.45 15.79
N PRO A 36 -4.31 -9.57 15.94
CA PRO A 36 -3.26 -9.41 14.95
C PRO A 36 -2.47 -10.71 14.79
N ILE A 37 -2.35 -11.20 13.55
CA ILE A 37 -1.67 -12.47 13.24
C ILE A 37 -0.47 -12.33 12.33
N GLY A 38 -0.29 -11.18 11.71
CA GLY A 38 0.84 -10.91 10.83
C GLY A 38 0.92 -9.45 10.41
N THR A 39 1.99 -9.12 9.71
CA THR A 39 2.19 -7.82 9.07
C THR A 39 2.66 -8.00 7.64
N PHE A 40 2.41 -7.00 6.81
CA PHE A 40 2.99 -6.94 5.47
C PHE A 40 4.47 -6.61 5.56
N PRO A 41 5.32 -7.17 4.67
CA PRO A 41 6.70 -6.73 4.55
C PRO A 41 6.76 -5.22 4.28
N ALA A 42 7.48 -4.51 5.13
CA ALA A 42 7.67 -3.08 4.94
C ALA A 42 8.75 -2.80 3.88
N PRO A 43 8.62 -1.73 3.08
CA PRO A 43 9.70 -1.30 2.20
C PRO A 43 10.99 -1.05 2.98
N PRO A 44 12.18 -1.28 2.39
CA PRO A 44 13.45 -1.11 3.11
C PRO A 44 13.64 0.33 3.64
N TYR A 45 13.73 0.48 4.95
CA TYR A 45 13.87 1.78 5.62
C TYR A 45 15.03 2.62 5.07
N ASP A 46 16.22 2.02 4.99
CA ASP A 46 17.42 2.73 4.54
C ASP A 46 17.36 3.21 3.09
N ALA A 47 16.53 2.54 2.28
CA ALA A 47 16.36 2.91 0.88
C ALA A 47 15.39 4.08 0.66
N PHE A 48 14.43 4.29 1.57
CA PHE A 48 13.30 5.19 1.31
C PHE A 48 13.12 6.29 2.36
N ALA A 49 13.37 6.03 3.65
CA ALA A 49 13.02 6.95 4.72
C ALA A 49 13.58 8.37 4.55
N LYS A 50 14.78 8.51 4.00
CA LYS A 50 15.46 9.82 3.82
C LYS A 50 15.37 10.39 2.39
N ARG A 51 14.49 9.85 1.54
CA ARG A 51 14.31 10.39 0.16
C ARG A 51 13.57 11.71 0.11
N GLY A 52 12.93 12.10 1.20
CA GLY A 52 12.06 13.27 1.31
C GLY A 52 10.58 12.89 1.45
N GLY A 53 9.85 13.69 2.21
CA GLY A 53 8.45 13.48 2.52
C GLY A 53 8.18 12.25 3.39
N ARG A 54 6.95 11.77 3.35
CA ARG A 54 6.49 10.64 4.16
C ARG A 54 7.01 9.31 3.61
N PHE A 55 7.29 8.39 4.52
CA PHE A 55 7.67 7.01 4.24
C PHE A 55 6.95 6.05 5.17
N GLY A 56 6.15 5.16 4.64
CA GLY A 56 5.36 4.17 5.37
C GLY A 56 4.01 3.91 4.72
N ALA A 57 3.22 3.06 5.34
CA ALA A 57 1.91 2.68 4.82
C ALA A 57 0.93 3.86 4.75
N HIS A 58 0.03 3.81 3.77
CA HIS A 58 -1.08 4.74 3.61
C HIS A 58 -2.36 4.01 3.18
N ASN A 59 -2.88 4.27 1.98
CA ASN A 59 -4.15 3.71 1.54
C ASN A 59 -3.99 2.34 0.87
N LEU A 60 -5.03 1.53 0.99
CA LEU A 60 -5.15 0.22 0.37
C LEU A 60 -6.29 0.24 -0.65
N HIS A 61 -6.14 -0.51 -1.74
CA HIS A 61 -7.25 -0.80 -2.64
C HIS A 61 -8.28 -1.67 -1.94
N GLU A 62 -9.54 -1.24 -1.94
CA GLU A 62 -10.64 -1.93 -1.30
C GLU A 62 -11.36 -2.87 -2.26
N ASN A 63 -11.81 -4.03 -1.76
CA ASN A 63 -12.67 -4.98 -2.50
C ASN A 63 -14.10 -4.45 -2.63
N LEU A 64 -14.29 -3.37 -3.38
CA LEU A 64 -15.60 -2.75 -3.56
C LEU A 64 -16.54 -3.69 -4.31
N PRO A 65 -17.84 -3.79 -3.92
CA PRO A 65 -18.82 -4.67 -4.55
C PRO A 65 -19.41 -4.05 -5.84
N VAL A 66 -18.53 -3.54 -6.72
CA VAL A 66 -18.88 -2.95 -8.01
C VAL A 66 -18.16 -3.70 -9.13
N SER A 67 -18.79 -3.80 -10.29
CA SER A 67 -18.31 -4.63 -11.41
C SER A 67 -16.98 -4.17 -12.00
N CYS A 68 -16.67 -2.87 -11.89
CA CYS A 68 -15.43 -2.31 -12.42
C CYS A 68 -14.25 -2.35 -11.43
N SER A 69 -14.42 -2.89 -10.22
CA SER A 69 -13.34 -3.00 -9.23
C SER A 69 -12.68 -4.38 -9.29
N PHE A 70 -11.35 -4.39 -9.30
CA PHE A 70 -10.59 -5.62 -9.04
C PHE A 70 -10.93 -6.13 -7.65
N ARG A 71 -11.15 -7.43 -7.54
CA ARG A 71 -11.44 -8.09 -6.26
C ARG A 71 -10.57 -9.31 -6.10
N SER A 72 -9.94 -9.44 -4.96
CA SER A 72 -9.13 -10.60 -4.60
C SER A 72 -9.25 -10.90 -3.12
N GLU A 73 -9.21 -12.17 -2.75
CA GLU A 73 -9.10 -12.60 -1.35
C GLU A 73 -7.64 -12.78 -0.90
N THR A 74 -6.71 -12.70 -1.83
CA THR A 74 -5.30 -12.99 -1.56
C THR A 74 -4.34 -11.91 -2.03
N LEU A 75 -4.69 -11.10 -3.03
CA LEU A 75 -3.85 -9.99 -3.49
C LEU A 75 -4.34 -8.68 -2.91
N PHE A 76 -3.43 -7.95 -2.29
CA PHE A 76 -3.66 -6.62 -1.74
C PHE A 76 -2.70 -5.61 -2.35
N ILE A 77 -3.22 -4.43 -2.67
CA ILE A 77 -2.47 -3.34 -3.28
C ILE A 77 -2.53 -2.13 -2.36
N GLY A 78 -1.39 -1.51 -2.09
CA GLY A 78 -1.31 -0.36 -1.19
C GLY A 78 -0.25 0.65 -1.58
N THR A 79 -0.42 1.88 -1.13
CA THR A 79 0.53 2.98 -1.31
C THR A 79 1.38 3.18 -0.06
N PHE A 80 2.64 3.57 -0.30
CA PHE A 80 3.65 3.78 0.74
C PHE A 80 4.39 5.10 0.53
N PHE A 81 3.68 6.15 0.12
CA PHE A 81 4.22 7.48 -0.16
C PHE A 81 5.45 7.44 -1.08
N ASN A 82 6.64 7.81 -0.58
CA ASN A 82 7.88 7.83 -1.38
C ASN A 82 8.41 6.43 -1.73
N ALA A 83 7.89 5.39 -1.10
CA ALA A 83 8.19 3.99 -1.43
C ALA A 83 7.23 3.39 -2.47
N GLY A 84 6.33 4.20 -3.04
CA GLY A 84 5.53 3.84 -4.20
C GLY A 84 4.27 3.05 -3.91
N VAL A 85 3.76 2.34 -4.92
CA VAL A 85 2.66 1.39 -4.83
C VAL A 85 3.19 -0.04 -4.84
N ARG A 86 2.57 -0.93 -4.05
CA ARG A 86 3.03 -2.30 -3.83
C ARG A 86 1.89 -3.30 -3.88
N VAL A 87 2.19 -4.51 -4.34
CA VAL A 87 1.25 -5.64 -4.40
C VAL A 87 1.77 -6.74 -3.49
N TYR A 88 0.87 -7.31 -2.70
CA TYR A 88 1.17 -8.34 -1.72
C TYR A 88 0.29 -9.57 -1.90
N ASP A 89 0.88 -10.75 -1.76
CA ASP A 89 0.17 -12.03 -1.65
C ASP A 89 -0.01 -12.39 -0.17
N THR A 90 -1.25 -12.55 0.24
CA THR A 90 -1.68 -12.97 1.57
C THR A 90 -2.27 -14.39 1.59
N SER A 91 -1.98 -15.22 0.60
CA SER A 91 -2.42 -16.63 0.57
C SER A 91 -2.06 -17.34 1.87
N ASN A 92 -0.86 -17.07 2.40
CA ASN A 92 -0.50 -17.36 3.79
C ASN A 92 -0.55 -16.06 4.62
N PRO A 93 -1.60 -15.83 5.43
CA PRO A 93 -1.76 -14.60 6.19
C PRO A 93 -0.74 -14.43 7.33
N TYR A 94 -0.05 -15.49 7.71
CA TYR A 94 1.03 -15.46 8.70
C TYR A 94 2.39 -15.10 8.09
N GLN A 95 2.50 -15.15 6.76
CA GLN A 95 3.73 -14.88 6.02
C GLN A 95 3.41 -14.20 4.70
N VAL A 96 2.95 -12.96 4.77
CA VAL A 96 2.64 -12.12 3.60
C VAL A 96 3.91 -11.88 2.77
N GLN A 97 3.78 -11.91 1.45
CA GLN A 97 4.88 -11.69 0.52
C GLN A 97 4.61 -10.48 -0.37
N GLU A 98 5.60 -9.61 -0.56
CA GLU A 98 5.57 -8.62 -1.62
C GLU A 98 5.84 -9.31 -2.96
N VAL A 99 4.93 -9.16 -3.93
CA VAL A 99 5.03 -9.82 -5.24
C VAL A 99 5.29 -8.85 -6.38
N ALA A 100 4.98 -7.57 -6.21
CA ALA A 100 5.31 -6.52 -7.17
C ALA A 100 5.35 -5.15 -6.49
N TYR A 101 6.07 -4.20 -7.12
CA TYR A 101 6.04 -2.79 -6.73
C TYR A 101 6.41 -1.87 -7.88
N TYR A 102 6.02 -0.61 -7.78
CA TYR A 102 6.46 0.45 -8.66
C TYR A 102 6.68 1.74 -7.88
N VAL A 103 7.84 2.37 -8.10
CA VAL A 103 8.20 3.65 -7.49
C VAL A 103 8.50 4.64 -8.62
N PRO A 104 7.62 5.61 -8.89
CA PRO A 104 7.88 6.64 -9.88
C PRO A 104 9.13 7.48 -9.54
N ALA A 105 9.73 8.05 -10.57
CA ALA A 105 10.74 9.09 -10.38
C ALA A 105 10.13 10.28 -9.61
N ALA A 106 10.97 11.01 -8.88
CA ALA A 106 10.54 12.23 -8.20
C ALA A 106 10.02 13.26 -9.22
N PRO A 107 8.79 13.78 -9.05
CA PRO A 107 8.30 14.83 -9.94
C PRO A 107 9.17 16.09 -9.85
N ALA A 108 9.43 16.74 -10.98
CA ALA A 108 10.34 17.91 -11.04
C ALA A 108 9.93 19.07 -10.11
N LEU A 109 8.63 19.22 -9.86
CA LEU A 109 8.06 20.26 -8.99
C LEU A 109 7.64 19.72 -7.61
N SER A 110 8.12 18.53 -7.22
CA SER A 110 7.80 18.00 -5.90
C SER A 110 8.41 18.87 -4.80
N PRO A 111 7.60 19.39 -3.87
CA PRO A 111 8.13 20.17 -2.75
C PRO A 111 8.95 19.33 -1.77
N GLN A 112 8.80 17.99 -1.85
CA GLN A 112 9.49 17.04 -0.99
C GLN A 112 10.73 16.42 -1.64
N GLY A 113 10.96 16.68 -2.93
CA GLY A 113 12.06 16.06 -3.67
C GLY A 113 11.89 14.57 -3.96
N ALA A 114 10.71 14.03 -3.68
CA ALA A 114 10.34 12.61 -3.90
C ALA A 114 8.88 12.51 -4.35
N VAL A 115 8.51 11.39 -4.99
CA VAL A 115 7.11 11.04 -5.21
C VAL A 115 6.42 10.79 -3.87
N GLN A 116 5.13 11.09 -3.79
CA GLN A 116 4.30 10.85 -2.61
C GLN A 116 2.99 10.19 -3.04
N LEU A 117 3.04 8.89 -3.40
CA LEU A 117 1.84 8.16 -3.81
C LEU A 117 0.86 8.08 -2.64
N ASN A 118 -0.32 8.65 -2.85
CA ASN A 118 -1.30 8.87 -1.80
C ASN A 118 -2.41 7.83 -1.82
N ASP A 119 -2.99 7.57 -2.98
CA ASP A 119 -4.15 6.70 -3.10
C ASP A 119 -4.01 5.70 -4.24
N VAL A 120 -4.81 4.63 -4.19
CA VAL A 120 -4.79 3.57 -5.17
C VAL A 120 -6.19 3.01 -5.43
N TYR A 121 -6.49 2.80 -6.70
CA TYR A 121 -7.65 2.03 -7.17
C TYR A 121 -7.17 1.05 -8.23
N VAL A 122 -7.76 -0.14 -8.28
CA VAL A 122 -7.47 -1.14 -9.31
C VAL A 122 -8.80 -1.53 -9.98
N ASP A 123 -8.84 -1.46 -11.31
CA ASP A 123 -10.03 -1.85 -12.05
C ASP A 123 -10.05 -3.36 -12.38
N ASP A 124 -11.18 -3.84 -12.92
CA ASP A 124 -11.40 -5.24 -13.29
C ASP A 124 -10.46 -5.76 -14.39
N ARG A 125 -9.77 -4.86 -15.11
CA ARG A 125 -8.73 -5.17 -16.10
C ARG A 125 -7.33 -5.26 -15.49
N LYS A 126 -7.21 -5.14 -14.16
CA LYS A 126 -5.95 -5.05 -13.41
C LYS A 126 -5.11 -3.79 -13.74
N LEU A 127 -5.75 -2.70 -14.18
CA LEU A 127 -5.08 -1.42 -14.26
C LEU A 127 -5.09 -0.75 -12.89
N VAL A 128 -3.91 -0.39 -12.42
CA VAL A 128 -3.69 0.28 -11.14
C VAL A 128 -3.63 1.78 -11.38
N TYR A 129 -4.54 2.52 -10.76
CA TYR A 129 -4.59 3.98 -10.76
C TYR A 129 -4.06 4.46 -9.42
N THR A 130 -2.97 5.23 -9.43
CA THR A 130 -2.41 5.81 -8.20
C THR A 130 -2.01 7.25 -8.44
N VAL A 131 -2.15 8.09 -7.42
CA VAL A 131 -1.92 9.54 -7.54
C VAL A 131 -0.79 10.01 -6.65
N ASP A 132 0.03 10.90 -7.18
CA ASP A 132 0.96 11.68 -6.37
C ASP A 132 0.22 12.81 -5.65
N ARG A 133 0.52 12.98 -4.39
CA ARG A 133 -0.13 13.99 -3.51
C ARG A 133 0.10 15.42 -3.97
N PHE A 134 1.17 15.69 -4.70
CA PHE A 134 1.61 17.04 -5.06
C PHE A 134 1.55 17.31 -6.57
N SER A 135 2.64 17.06 -7.27
CA SER A 135 2.83 17.53 -8.65
C SER A 135 3.04 16.43 -9.68
N GLY A 136 3.09 15.16 -9.26
CA GLY A 136 3.30 14.01 -10.15
C GLY A 136 2.05 13.58 -10.93
N GLY A 137 0.86 13.94 -10.45
CA GLY A 137 -0.41 13.60 -11.11
C GLY A 137 -0.81 12.15 -10.96
N LEU A 138 -1.51 11.63 -11.98
CA LEU A 138 -2.02 10.26 -12.03
C LEU A 138 -1.05 9.35 -12.76
N TYR A 139 -0.75 8.21 -12.18
CA TYR A 139 -0.06 7.08 -12.81
C TYR A 139 -1.06 5.97 -13.09
N ILE A 140 -1.00 5.39 -14.29
CA ILE A 140 -1.78 4.23 -14.70
C ILE A 140 -0.79 3.13 -15.03
N LEU A 141 -0.88 2.01 -14.29
CA LEU A 141 0.06 0.91 -14.37
C LEU A 141 -0.70 -0.38 -14.69
N GLU A 142 -0.05 -1.32 -15.36
CA GLU A 142 -0.58 -2.67 -15.55
C GLU A 142 -0.01 -3.61 -14.49
N MET A 143 -0.88 -4.35 -13.79
CA MET A 143 -0.48 -5.30 -12.77
C MET A 143 -0.33 -6.69 -13.38
N ASN A 144 0.92 -7.18 -13.44
CA ASN A 144 1.32 -8.44 -14.07
C ASN A 144 1.70 -9.50 -13.00
N VAL A 145 0.75 -9.83 -12.10
CA VAL A 145 0.89 -10.88 -11.07
C VAL A 145 -0.35 -11.74 -11.02
#